data_9b68d4b9c8056261e83a84467f9f9a28
#
_entry.id   9b68d4b9c8056261e83a84467f9f9a28
#
_cell.length_a   1.000
_cell.length_b   1.000
_cell.length_c   1.000
_cell.angle_alpha   90.00
_cell.angle_beta   90.00
_cell.angle_gamma   90.00
#
_symmetry.space_group_name_H-M   'P 1'
#
loop_
_entity.id
_entity.type
_entity.pdbx_description
1 polymer ?
#
loop_
_entity_poly.entity_id
_entity_poly.type
_entity_poly.pdbx_seq_one_letter_code
_entity_poly.pdbx_strand_id
1 'polypeptide(L)'
;MEFIIVAIGAGLGGGIRYWISEYISKIFPALFPYGTLVVNLLGSIILGILIFGFHEKGNLSPSLKLFIGVGFCGGLTTFSTFSYETFHLIKSAEFLFASLNILLNVSLTLAGIYIGYLITR
;
A
#
# COMPACT_ATOMS: atom_id res chain seq x y z
N MET A 1 1.71 -23.95 -7.44
CA MET A 1 2.61 -22.98 -8.07
C MET A 1 2.14 -21.54 -7.82
N GLU A 2 0.85 -21.28 -7.98
CA GLU A 2 0.28 -19.94 -7.76
C GLU A 2 0.51 -19.45 -6.34
N PHE A 3 0.34 -20.32 -5.35
CA PHE A 3 0.60 -19.98 -3.95
C PHE A 3 2.04 -19.52 -3.75
N ILE A 4 2.99 -20.20 -4.38
CA ILE A 4 4.41 -19.86 -4.25
C ILE A 4 4.72 -18.52 -4.90
N ILE A 5 4.14 -18.25 -6.08
CA ILE A 5 4.31 -16.99 -6.78
C ILE A 5 3.82 -15.82 -5.90
N VAL A 6 2.63 -15.97 -5.33
CA VAL A 6 2.07 -14.96 -4.43
C VAL A 6 2.93 -14.81 -3.18
N ALA A 7 3.38 -15.93 -2.60
CA ALA A 7 4.18 -15.92 -1.38
C ALA A 7 5.51 -15.19 -1.58
N ILE A 8 6.18 -15.42 -2.71
CA ILE A 8 7.44 -14.74 -3.02
C ILE A 8 7.19 -13.24 -3.22
N GLY A 9 6.16 -12.89 -3.99
CA GLY A 9 5.79 -11.49 -4.19
C GLY A 9 5.46 -10.81 -2.87
N ALA A 10 4.67 -11.45 -2.02
CA ALA A 10 4.29 -10.91 -0.72
C ALA A 10 5.48 -10.73 0.21
N GLY A 11 6.42 -11.67 0.18
CA GLY A 11 7.66 -11.58 0.96
C GLY A 11 8.50 -10.37 0.54
N LEU A 12 8.63 -10.15 -0.76
CA LEU A 12 9.34 -8.98 -1.28
C LEU A 12 8.60 -7.70 -0.89
N GLY A 13 7.29 -7.68 -1.09
CA GLY A 13 6.48 -6.51 -0.74
C GLY A 13 6.55 -6.19 0.75
N GLY A 14 6.43 -7.21 1.60
CA GLY A 14 6.51 -7.04 3.05
C GLY A 14 7.88 -6.55 3.51
N GLY A 15 8.95 -7.07 2.90
CA GLY A 15 10.31 -6.62 3.19
C GLY A 15 10.53 -5.17 2.80
N ILE A 16 10.06 -4.79 1.61
CA ILE A 16 10.18 -3.40 1.14
C ILE A 16 9.31 -2.48 2.00
N ARG A 17 8.11 -2.93 2.40
CA ARG A 17 7.26 -2.15 3.30
C ARG A 17 7.99 -1.84 4.60
N TYR A 18 8.63 -2.85 5.20
CA TYR A 18 9.39 -2.66 6.42
C TYR A 18 10.51 -1.64 6.22
N TRP A 19 11.26 -1.78 5.14
CA TRP A 19 12.37 -0.88 4.84
C TRP A 19 11.93 0.55 4.63
N ILE A 20 10.87 0.77 3.84
CA ILE A 20 10.34 2.12 3.59
C ILE A 20 9.81 2.73 4.88
N SER A 21 9.05 1.96 5.67
CA SER A 21 8.49 2.45 6.93
C SER A 21 9.58 2.86 7.92
N GLU A 22 10.64 2.07 8.02
CA GLU A 22 11.78 2.42 8.86
C GLU A 22 12.46 3.70 8.39
N TYR A 23 12.68 3.83 7.07
CA TYR A 23 13.30 5.02 6.50
C TYR A 23 12.47 6.27 6.75
N ILE A 24 11.17 6.18 6.51
CA ILE A 24 10.25 7.31 6.71
C ILE A 24 10.21 7.72 8.19
N SER A 25 10.23 6.76 9.11
CA SER A 25 10.18 7.05 10.54
C SER A 25 11.42 7.78 11.03
N LYS A 26 12.53 7.69 10.30
CA LYS A 26 13.77 8.43 10.64
C LYS A 26 13.75 9.87 10.14
N ILE A 27 12.92 10.17 9.15
CA ILE A 27 12.87 11.49 8.53
C ILE A 27 11.76 12.35 9.14
N PHE A 28 10.61 11.73 9.42
CA PHE A 28 9.42 12.45 9.88
C PHE A 28 9.14 12.18 11.36
N PRO A 29 8.46 13.15 12.06
CA PRO A 29 8.09 12.94 13.45
C PRO A 29 7.22 11.70 13.63
N ALA A 30 7.40 11.00 14.75
CA ALA A 30 6.72 9.74 15.01
C ALA A 30 5.25 9.89 15.38
N LEU A 31 4.75 11.12 15.55
CA LEU A 31 3.39 11.36 16.02
C LEU A 31 2.33 10.86 15.03
N PHE A 32 2.58 11.03 13.73
CA PHE A 32 1.67 10.57 12.68
C PHE A 32 2.32 9.40 11.92
N PRO A 33 1.55 8.35 11.58
CA PRO A 33 2.12 7.16 10.91
C PRO A 33 2.32 7.38 9.40
N TYR A 34 3.30 8.20 9.03
CA TYR A 34 3.58 8.53 7.64
C TYR A 34 4.04 7.31 6.83
N GLY A 35 4.80 6.40 7.45
CA GLY A 35 5.33 5.24 6.74
C GLY A 35 4.24 4.36 6.16
N THR A 36 3.23 4.06 6.97
CA THR A 36 2.09 3.25 6.54
C THR A 36 1.31 3.94 5.42
N LEU A 37 1.10 5.25 5.56
CA LEU A 37 0.40 6.02 4.52
C LEU A 37 1.15 5.96 3.19
N VAL A 38 2.48 6.13 3.23
CA VAL A 38 3.31 6.12 2.03
C VAL A 38 3.25 4.76 1.35
N VAL A 39 3.43 3.67 2.08
CA VAL A 39 3.42 2.33 1.46
C VAL A 39 2.04 1.97 0.91
N ASN A 40 0.97 2.37 1.61
CA ASN A 40 -0.39 2.14 1.12
C ASN A 40 -0.65 2.92 -0.17
N LEU A 41 -0.20 4.17 -0.23
CA LEU A 41 -0.34 4.99 -1.44
C LEU A 41 0.47 4.40 -2.60
N LEU A 42 1.74 4.05 -2.35
CA LEU A 42 2.61 3.47 -3.38
C LEU A 42 2.03 2.17 -3.93
N GLY A 43 1.58 1.28 -3.05
CA GLY A 43 0.98 0.03 -3.47
C GLY A 43 -0.28 0.25 -4.31
N SER A 44 -1.08 1.25 -3.97
CA SER A 44 -2.29 1.58 -4.71
C SER A 44 -1.97 2.11 -6.10
N ILE A 45 -0.96 2.96 -6.23
CA ILE A 45 -0.52 3.47 -7.54
C ILE A 45 -0.03 2.32 -8.41
N ILE A 46 0.82 1.45 -7.85
CA ILE A 46 1.36 0.29 -8.58
C ILE A 46 0.22 -0.62 -9.04
N LEU A 47 -0.72 -0.89 -8.14
CA LEU A 47 -1.87 -1.75 -8.48
C LEU A 47 -2.73 -1.11 -9.59
N GLY A 48 -2.96 0.19 -9.52
CA GLY A 48 -3.70 0.91 -10.56
C GLY A 48 -3.01 0.82 -11.92
N ILE A 49 -1.70 1.02 -11.95
CA ILE A 49 -0.91 0.88 -13.16
C ILE A 49 -1.01 -0.55 -13.71
N LEU A 50 -0.87 -1.54 -12.83
CA LEU A 50 -0.91 -2.94 -13.24
C LEU A 50 -2.25 -3.32 -13.87
N ILE A 51 -3.34 -2.96 -13.21
CA ILE A 51 -4.68 -3.35 -13.65
C ILE A 51 -5.08 -2.57 -14.91
N PHE A 52 -5.00 -1.26 -14.88
CA PHE A 52 -5.49 -0.43 -15.98
C PHE A 52 -4.51 -0.31 -17.13
N GLY A 53 -3.20 -0.38 -16.81
CA GLY A 53 -2.17 -0.27 -17.84
C GLY A 53 -1.87 -1.57 -18.56
N PHE A 54 -2.05 -2.70 -17.91
CA PHE A 54 -1.64 -3.99 -18.48
C PHE A 54 -2.75 -5.02 -18.49
N HIS A 55 -3.39 -5.27 -17.35
CA HIS A 55 -4.37 -6.36 -17.27
C HIS A 55 -5.60 -6.10 -18.14
N GLU A 56 -6.20 -4.93 -18.07
CA GLU A 56 -7.39 -4.61 -18.85
C GLU A 56 -7.09 -4.47 -20.34
N LYS A 57 -5.83 -4.20 -20.67
CA LYS A 57 -5.39 -4.14 -22.07
C LYS A 57 -4.96 -5.50 -22.61
N GLY A 58 -5.05 -6.55 -21.81
CA GLY A 58 -4.72 -7.89 -22.22
C GLY A 58 -3.23 -8.20 -22.33
N ASN A 59 -2.38 -7.35 -21.76
CA ASN A 59 -0.92 -7.47 -21.90
C ASN A 59 -0.24 -8.04 -20.67
N LEU A 60 -0.98 -8.73 -19.79
CA LEU A 60 -0.43 -9.21 -18.54
C LEU A 60 -0.67 -10.71 -18.39
N SER A 61 0.39 -11.47 -18.16
CA SER A 61 0.26 -12.90 -17.88
C SER A 61 -0.39 -13.11 -16.51
N PRO A 62 -1.14 -14.22 -16.35
CA PRO A 62 -1.74 -14.53 -15.04
C PRO A 62 -0.71 -14.61 -13.90
N SER A 63 0.47 -15.17 -14.18
CA SER A 63 1.53 -15.29 -13.17
C SER A 63 2.04 -13.94 -12.72
N LEU A 64 2.25 -13.01 -13.64
CA LEU A 64 2.71 -11.67 -13.32
C LEU A 64 1.66 -10.88 -12.54
N LYS A 65 0.40 -11.06 -12.89
CA LYS A 65 -0.71 -10.44 -12.16
C LYS A 65 -0.73 -10.91 -10.71
N LEU A 66 -0.54 -12.21 -10.49
CA LEU A 66 -0.49 -12.78 -9.15
C LEU A 66 0.73 -12.28 -8.37
N PHE A 67 1.90 -12.29 -9.02
CA PHE A 67 3.14 -11.91 -8.37
C PHE A 67 3.13 -10.45 -7.94
N ILE A 68 2.79 -9.53 -8.85
CA ILE A 68 2.85 -8.10 -8.58
C ILE A 68 1.58 -7.63 -7.84
N GLY A 69 0.41 -8.01 -8.36
CA GLY A 69 -0.86 -7.50 -7.81
C GLY A 69 -1.19 -8.11 -6.46
N VAL A 70 -1.41 -9.40 -6.42
CA VAL A 70 -1.82 -10.07 -5.18
C VAL A 70 -0.64 -10.19 -4.21
N GLY A 71 0.54 -10.59 -4.73
CA GLY A 71 1.72 -10.80 -3.89
C GLY A 71 2.37 -9.49 -3.47
N PHE A 72 3.05 -8.83 -4.40
CA PHE A 72 3.88 -7.66 -4.07
C PHE A 72 3.05 -6.51 -3.48
N CYS A 73 2.00 -6.08 -4.17
CA CYS A 73 1.16 -4.98 -3.66
C CYS A 73 0.46 -5.37 -2.37
N GLY A 74 0.01 -6.63 -2.26
CA GLY A 74 -0.61 -7.13 -1.04
C GLY A 74 0.34 -7.13 0.15
N GLY A 75 1.60 -7.47 -0.07
CA GLY A 75 2.63 -7.44 0.99
C GLY A 75 3.11 -6.02 1.29
N LEU A 76 3.17 -5.17 0.29
CA LEU A 76 3.62 -3.79 0.45
C LEU A 76 2.64 -2.95 1.25
N THR A 77 1.33 -3.14 1.02
CA THR A 77 0.28 -2.40 1.71
C THR A 77 -0.14 -3.13 2.97
N THR A 78 -0.77 -2.40 3.92
CA THR A 78 -1.19 -3.04 5.16
C THR A 78 -2.42 -2.34 5.75
N PHE A 79 -3.44 -3.14 5.99
CA PHE A 79 -4.61 -2.68 6.74
C PHE A 79 -4.44 -2.92 8.24
N SER A 80 -3.77 -3.99 8.64
CA SER A 80 -3.59 -4.32 10.04
C SER A 80 -2.73 -3.30 10.79
N THR A 81 -1.63 -2.88 10.20
CA THR A 81 -0.77 -1.85 10.80
C THR A 81 -1.51 -0.51 10.85
N PHE A 82 -2.22 -0.17 9.79
CA PHE A 82 -3.07 1.02 9.76
C PHE A 82 -4.10 1.00 10.90
N SER A 83 -4.76 -0.12 11.11
CA SER A 83 -5.76 -0.28 12.17
C SER A 83 -5.13 -0.15 13.55
N TYR A 84 -3.98 -0.78 13.76
CA TYR A 84 -3.25 -0.70 15.02
C TYR A 84 -2.83 0.75 15.31
N GLU A 85 -2.26 1.43 14.32
CA GLU A 85 -1.78 2.81 14.49
C GLU A 85 -2.94 3.77 14.76
N THR A 86 -4.06 3.57 14.08
CA THR A 86 -5.25 4.38 14.31
C THR A 86 -5.78 4.19 15.74
N PHE A 87 -5.87 2.94 16.19
CA PHE A 87 -6.30 2.64 17.55
C PHE A 87 -5.34 3.24 18.58
N HIS A 88 -4.05 3.16 18.32
CA HIS A 88 -3.03 3.74 19.21
C HIS A 88 -3.24 5.26 19.35
N LEU A 89 -3.53 5.95 18.25
CA LEU A 89 -3.82 7.38 18.28
C LEU A 89 -5.09 7.68 19.07
N ILE A 90 -6.13 6.86 18.92
CA ILE A 90 -7.36 7.01 19.70
C ILE A 90 -7.08 6.80 21.19
N LYS A 91 -6.33 5.76 21.52
CA LYS A 91 -5.97 5.44 22.90
C LYS A 91 -5.16 6.55 23.55
N SER A 92 -4.35 7.25 22.75
CA SER A 92 -3.54 8.37 23.21
C SER A 92 -4.30 9.71 23.18
N ALA A 93 -5.59 9.69 22.90
CA ALA A 93 -6.46 10.87 22.79
C ALA A 93 -6.02 11.82 21.65
N GLU A 94 -5.33 11.30 20.64
CA GLU A 94 -4.95 12.05 19.45
C GLU A 94 -6.02 11.90 18.37
N PHE A 95 -7.22 12.43 18.66
CA PHE A 95 -8.40 12.19 17.82
C PHE A 95 -8.28 12.83 16.44
N LEU A 96 -7.63 14.00 16.36
CA LEU A 96 -7.42 14.65 15.07
C LEU A 96 -6.55 13.78 14.16
N PHE A 97 -5.42 13.30 14.69
CA PHE A 97 -4.52 12.45 13.90
C PHE A 97 -5.13 11.10 13.58
N ALA A 98 -5.93 10.52 14.49
CA ALA A 98 -6.65 9.29 14.19
C ALA A 98 -7.62 9.49 13.02
N SER A 99 -8.39 10.58 13.05
CA SER A 99 -9.33 10.92 11.98
C SER A 99 -8.61 11.17 10.66
N LEU A 100 -7.50 11.93 10.69
CA LEU A 100 -6.69 12.18 9.50
C LEU A 100 -6.09 10.92 8.94
N ASN A 101 -5.65 10.01 9.81
CA ASN A 101 -5.08 8.75 9.35
C ASN A 101 -6.11 7.92 8.56
N ILE A 102 -7.34 7.85 9.06
CA ILE A 102 -8.41 7.15 8.37
C ILE A 102 -8.74 7.84 7.04
N LEU A 103 -8.97 9.15 7.08
CA LEU A 103 -9.34 9.91 5.89
C LEU A 103 -8.26 9.86 4.81
N LEU A 104 -7.00 10.06 5.19
CA LEU A 104 -5.90 10.10 4.24
C LEU A 104 -5.62 8.71 3.65
N ASN A 105 -5.65 7.66 4.46
CA ASN A 105 -5.44 6.31 3.91
C ASN A 105 -6.54 5.95 2.91
N VAL A 106 -7.80 6.22 3.22
CA VAL A 106 -8.89 5.93 2.31
C VAL A 106 -8.83 6.81 1.06
N SER A 107 -8.71 8.12 1.25
CA SER A 107 -8.74 9.08 0.13
C SER A 107 -7.54 8.94 -0.79
N LEU A 108 -6.34 8.87 -0.21
CA LEU A 108 -5.12 8.84 -1.01
C LEU A 108 -4.92 7.51 -1.71
N THR A 109 -5.34 6.40 -1.10
CA THR A 109 -5.23 5.10 -1.79
C THR A 109 -6.21 5.02 -2.95
N LEU A 110 -7.43 5.51 -2.79
CA LEU A 110 -8.37 5.61 -3.91
C LEU A 110 -7.81 6.51 -5.01
N ALA A 111 -7.27 7.68 -4.62
CA ALA A 111 -6.61 8.58 -5.56
C ALA A 111 -5.41 7.91 -6.22
N GLY A 112 -4.68 7.08 -5.49
CA GLY A 112 -3.54 6.34 -6.01
C GLY A 112 -3.92 5.38 -7.13
N ILE A 113 -5.01 4.63 -6.94
CA ILE A 113 -5.56 3.77 -7.99
C ILE A 113 -5.92 4.62 -9.22
N TYR A 114 -6.57 5.75 -9.00
CA TYR A 114 -6.98 6.65 -10.08
C TYR A 114 -5.77 7.24 -10.81
N ILE A 115 -4.72 7.61 -10.07
CA ILE A 115 -3.47 8.09 -10.66
C ILE A 115 -2.87 7.03 -11.57
N GLY A 116 -2.84 5.77 -11.11
CA GLY A 116 -2.37 4.66 -11.94
C GLY A 116 -3.17 4.52 -13.22
N TYR A 117 -4.49 4.69 -13.13
CA TYR A 117 -5.37 4.69 -14.29
C TYR A 117 -5.04 5.85 -15.24
N LEU A 118 -4.87 7.06 -14.71
CA LEU A 118 -4.60 8.25 -15.54
C LEU A 118 -3.27 8.14 -16.26
N ILE A 119 -2.23 7.63 -15.58
CA ILE A 119 -0.90 7.49 -16.17
C ILE A 119 -0.93 6.54 -17.37
N THR A 120 -1.78 5.52 -17.31
CA THR A 120 -1.75 4.41 -18.27
C THR A 120 -2.85 4.44 -19.30
N ARG A 121 -3.82 5.35 -19.21
CA ARG A 121 -4.94 5.39 -20.18
C ARG A 121 -4.51 5.87 -21.56
#